data_eb5a75ed50e27062106e61a7278625bf
#
_entry.id   eb5a75ed50e27062106e61a7278625bf
#
_cell.length_a   1.000
_cell.length_b   1.000
_cell.length_c   1.000
_cell.angle_alpha   90.00
_cell.angle_beta   90.00
_cell.angle_gamma   90.00
#
_symmetry.space_group_name_H-M   'P 1'
#
loop_
_entity.id
_entity.type
_entity.pdbx_description
1 polymer ?
#
loop_
_entity_poly.entity_id
_entity_poly.type
_entity_poly.pdbx_seq_one_letter_code
_entity_poly.pdbx_strand_id
1 'polypeptide(L)'
;MILGFAGVILLGALVLMLPIATVQRVWTPFHEALFTSTSAVCVTGLVVQDTGSYWSAFGQTVILLLIQIGGLGVITGAVTFLMLAGRNITLKERSAMQDAISAPAVGGIVRLTRFILKGTFLVELLGALALLPAFCRDYGLRGVWMSVFHSVSAFCNAGFDILGRTDSLYPSLTAYAADPLVNIVIMLLIIVGGIGFLTWDDVCTHGLHLRRYRMQSKVILSATALLITIPAVLFYLTDFADLPVGERILASLFQSVTPRTAGYNTVDLTEMTDASQAVTILLMLTGGAPGSTAGGMKVTTLAVLIANAIAAFRRREDLQLFHRRLETSTVRNAAAILLLYLGLTFAGAAVISTAEELPLGACLYETASAAGTVGLTLGLTPQLGVMSQSILILLMYFGRVGGLTLIYAAFSGHDLTYARYPQEKITVG
;
A
#
# COMPACT_ATOMS: atom_id res chain seq x y z
N MET A 1 6.15 -16.17 -7.37
CA MET A 1 5.86 -14.86 -6.75
C MET A 1 6.04 -14.93 -5.23
N ILE A 2 5.31 -15.79 -4.52
CA ILE A 2 5.40 -15.99 -3.06
C ILE A 2 6.84 -16.16 -2.58
N LEU A 3 7.55 -17.18 -3.04
CA LEU A 3 8.95 -17.44 -2.66
C LEU A 3 9.91 -16.29 -3.01
N GLY A 4 9.62 -15.53 -4.08
CA GLY A 4 10.44 -14.38 -4.45
C GLY A 4 10.35 -13.25 -3.41
N PHE A 5 9.16 -12.92 -2.95
CA PHE A 5 8.98 -11.95 -1.86
C PHE A 5 9.65 -12.43 -0.57
N ALA A 6 9.43 -13.68 -0.16
CA ALA A 6 10.07 -14.25 1.03
C ALA A 6 11.60 -14.22 0.94
N GLY A 7 12.17 -14.55 -0.23
CA GLY A 7 13.62 -14.51 -0.45
C GLY A 7 14.20 -13.10 -0.31
N VAL A 8 13.55 -12.09 -0.90
CA VAL A 8 13.99 -10.68 -0.78
C VAL A 8 13.88 -10.18 0.66
N ILE A 9 12.80 -10.54 1.38
CA ILE A 9 12.61 -10.19 2.79
C ILE A 9 13.72 -10.78 3.65
N LEU A 10 14.03 -12.07 3.48
CA LEU A 10 15.08 -12.73 4.26
C LEU A 10 16.46 -12.15 3.96
N LEU A 11 16.79 -11.91 2.69
CA LEU A 11 18.05 -11.26 2.30
C LEU A 11 18.16 -9.85 2.88
N GLY A 12 17.08 -9.06 2.81
CA GLY A 12 17.03 -7.74 3.41
C GLY A 12 17.22 -7.78 4.92
N ALA A 13 16.57 -8.72 5.61
CA ALA A 13 16.75 -8.91 7.05
C ALA A 13 18.20 -9.25 7.43
N LEU A 14 18.83 -10.18 6.70
CA LEU A 14 20.23 -10.54 6.94
C LEU A 14 21.19 -9.35 6.75
N VAL A 15 20.96 -8.51 5.75
CA VAL A 15 21.78 -7.29 5.52
C VAL A 15 21.52 -6.24 6.60
N LEU A 16 20.28 -6.05 7.04
CA LEU A 16 19.91 -5.10 8.08
C LEU A 16 20.40 -5.53 9.48
N MET A 17 20.65 -6.82 9.72
CA MET A 17 21.27 -7.29 10.97
C MET A 17 22.71 -6.82 11.15
N LEU A 18 23.42 -6.49 10.07
CA LEU A 18 24.85 -6.16 10.12
C LEU A 18 25.09 -4.85 10.90
N PRO A 19 26.15 -4.76 11.71
CA PRO A 19 26.46 -3.54 12.47
C PRO A 19 26.65 -2.29 11.60
N ILE A 20 27.05 -2.43 10.35
CA ILE A 20 27.20 -1.32 9.42
C ILE A 20 25.85 -0.66 9.09
N ALA A 21 24.73 -1.40 9.24
CA ALA A 21 23.40 -0.89 8.96
C ALA A 21 22.86 0.03 10.07
N THR A 22 23.44 0.01 11.27
CA THR A 22 23.00 0.81 12.40
C THR A 22 23.95 1.98 12.69
N VAL A 23 23.42 3.07 13.26
CA VAL A 23 24.20 4.26 13.65
C VAL A 23 25.19 3.91 14.77
N GLN A 24 24.74 3.10 15.75
CA GLN A 24 25.55 2.69 16.90
C GLN A 24 26.51 1.53 16.59
N ARG A 25 26.48 0.99 15.35
CA ARG A 25 27.28 -0.16 14.91
C ARG A 25 27.09 -1.42 15.77
N VAL A 26 25.85 -1.66 16.21
CA VAL A 26 25.42 -2.86 16.94
C VAL A 26 24.71 -3.84 16.04
N TRP A 27 24.73 -5.13 16.39
CA TRP A 27 23.94 -6.15 15.71
C TRP A 27 22.46 -5.95 16.03
N THR A 28 21.62 -5.83 15.00
CA THR A 28 20.16 -5.76 15.17
C THR A 28 19.62 -7.17 15.41
N PRO A 29 18.72 -7.37 16.39
CA PRO A 29 18.03 -8.63 16.58
C PRO A 29 17.30 -9.08 15.32
N PHE A 30 17.32 -10.38 15.03
CA PHE A 30 16.74 -10.93 13.80
C PHE A 30 15.27 -10.55 13.60
N HIS A 31 14.45 -10.59 14.65
CA HIS A 31 13.03 -10.26 14.57
C HIS A 31 12.77 -8.80 14.16
N GLU A 32 13.57 -7.84 14.66
CA GLU A 32 13.46 -6.42 14.31
C GLU A 32 13.92 -6.15 12.88
N ALA A 33 15.06 -6.78 12.49
CA ALA A 33 15.55 -6.72 11.11
C ALA A 33 14.56 -7.36 10.13
N LEU A 34 13.94 -8.49 10.52
CA LEU A 34 12.90 -9.17 9.71
C LEU A 34 11.65 -8.32 9.60
N PHE A 35 11.20 -7.69 10.69
CA PHE A 35 10.04 -6.79 10.70
C PHE A 35 10.28 -5.62 9.75
N THR A 36 11.40 -4.91 9.89
CA THR A 36 11.76 -3.76 9.05
C THR A 36 11.89 -4.16 7.58
N SER A 37 12.57 -5.27 7.29
CA SER A 37 12.69 -5.80 5.92
C SER A 37 11.35 -6.18 5.33
N THR A 38 10.47 -6.84 6.12
CA THR A 38 9.11 -7.19 5.67
C THR A 38 8.29 -5.94 5.38
N SER A 39 8.31 -4.97 6.28
CA SER A 39 7.61 -3.71 6.13
C SER A 39 8.09 -2.94 4.89
N ALA A 40 9.40 -2.90 4.64
CA ALA A 40 9.99 -2.24 3.47
C ALA A 40 9.61 -2.95 2.15
N VAL A 41 9.76 -4.27 2.06
CA VAL A 41 9.44 -5.05 0.85
C VAL A 41 7.94 -5.14 0.60
N CYS A 42 7.13 -5.24 1.65
CA CYS A 42 5.67 -5.21 1.55
C CYS A 42 5.13 -3.78 1.37
N VAL A 43 6.01 -2.77 1.46
CA VAL A 43 5.65 -1.35 1.27
C VAL A 43 4.56 -0.95 2.27
N THR A 44 4.78 -1.26 3.55
CA THR A 44 3.79 -1.04 4.62
C THR A 44 4.07 0.23 5.40
N GLY A 45 5.32 0.41 5.92
CA GLY A 45 5.69 1.58 6.71
C GLY A 45 5.55 1.41 8.23
N LEU A 46 5.04 0.28 8.73
CA LEU A 46 5.13 -0.03 10.16
C LEU A 46 6.58 -0.27 10.55
N VAL A 47 7.01 0.29 11.65
CA VAL A 47 8.39 0.21 12.13
C VAL A 47 8.45 -0.14 13.62
N VAL A 48 9.44 -0.94 14.00
CA VAL A 48 9.77 -1.25 15.40
C VAL A 48 10.97 -0.44 15.89
N GLN A 49 11.82 0.02 14.96
CA GLN A 49 12.93 0.92 15.21
C GLN A 49 12.79 2.17 14.33
N ASP A 50 13.00 3.35 14.88
CA ASP A 50 12.90 4.60 14.15
C ASP A 50 13.90 4.65 12.98
N THR A 51 13.41 4.93 11.77
CA THR A 51 14.25 4.82 10.56
C THR A 51 15.29 5.92 10.47
N GLY A 52 15.01 7.11 11.01
CA GLY A 52 15.89 8.28 10.94
C GLY A 52 17.06 8.22 11.91
N SER A 53 16.84 7.70 13.11
CA SER A 53 17.80 7.71 14.22
C SER A 53 18.53 6.39 14.42
N TYR A 54 17.88 5.24 14.16
CA TYR A 54 18.47 3.92 14.38
C TYR A 54 19.34 3.45 13.20
N TRP A 55 18.85 3.59 11.96
CA TRP A 55 19.54 3.10 10.77
C TRP A 55 20.55 4.10 10.23
N SER A 56 21.76 3.61 9.95
CA SER A 56 22.81 4.39 9.29
C SER A 56 22.42 4.76 7.85
N ALA A 57 23.19 5.62 7.18
CA ALA A 57 22.99 5.92 5.76
C ALA A 57 23.02 4.65 4.90
N PHE A 58 23.83 3.65 5.25
CA PHE A 58 23.82 2.34 4.60
C PHE A 58 22.52 1.60 4.86
N GLY A 59 22.04 1.51 6.11
CA GLY A 59 20.78 0.87 6.47
C GLY A 59 19.58 1.54 5.77
N GLN A 60 19.53 2.88 5.77
CA GLN A 60 18.53 3.66 5.06
C GLN A 60 18.53 3.39 3.55
N THR A 61 19.72 3.26 2.93
CA THR A 61 19.85 2.91 1.51
C THR A 61 19.33 1.50 1.23
N VAL A 62 19.63 0.53 2.10
CA VAL A 62 19.10 -0.83 1.98
C VAL A 62 17.57 -0.82 2.09
N ILE A 63 17.00 -0.12 3.07
CA ILE A 63 15.54 0.03 3.23
C ILE A 63 14.93 0.65 1.96
N LEU A 64 15.53 1.71 1.42
CA LEU A 64 15.06 2.37 0.19
C LEU A 64 15.06 1.43 -1.01
N LEU A 65 16.10 0.61 -1.18
CA LEU A 65 16.18 -0.40 -2.23
C LEU A 65 15.11 -1.49 -2.05
N LEU A 66 14.88 -1.94 -0.82
CA LEU A 66 13.81 -2.90 -0.52
C LEU A 66 12.42 -2.33 -0.84
N ILE A 67 12.17 -1.06 -0.51
CA ILE A 67 10.95 -0.33 -0.87
C ILE A 67 10.79 -0.28 -2.40
N GLN A 68 11.84 0.07 -3.13
CA GLN A 68 11.79 0.17 -4.59
C GLN A 68 11.49 -1.19 -5.26
N ILE A 69 12.16 -2.25 -4.81
CA ILE A 69 11.91 -3.62 -5.29
C ILE A 69 10.49 -4.07 -4.93
N GLY A 70 10.08 -3.79 -3.71
CA GLY A 70 8.73 -4.09 -3.23
C GLY A 70 7.66 -3.34 -4.00
N GLY A 71 7.77 -2.02 -4.16
CA GLY A 71 6.81 -1.14 -4.83
C GLY A 71 6.58 -1.50 -6.29
N LEU A 72 7.66 -1.70 -7.05
CA LEU A 72 7.58 -2.15 -8.44
C LEU A 72 7.15 -3.61 -8.59
N GLY A 73 7.23 -4.38 -7.52
CA GLY A 73 7.02 -5.83 -7.50
C GLY A 73 8.29 -6.62 -7.82
N VAL A 74 8.56 -7.66 -7.03
CA VAL A 74 9.79 -8.46 -7.10
C VAL A 74 10.03 -9.04 -8.50
N ILE A 75 8.97 -9.48 -9.20
CA ILE A 75 9.09 -10.03 -10.56
C ILE A 75 9.50 -8.93 -11.55
N THR A 76 8.88 -7.76 -11.47
CA THR A 76 9.24 -6.62 -12.32
C THR A 76 10.68 -6.19 -12.06
N GLY A 77 11.11 -6.16 -10.80
CA GLY A 77 12.49 -5.88 -10.41
C GLY A 77 13.49 -6.90 -10.97
N ALA A 78 13.20 -8.20 -10.83
CA ALA A 78 14.06 -9.26 -11.38
C ALA A 78 14.18 -9.20 -12.90
N VAL A 79 13.06 -8.97 -13.60
CA VAL A 79 13.08 -8.83 -15.07
C VAL A 79 13.78 -7.55 -15.51
N THR A 80 13.64 -6.47 -14.75
CA THR A 80 14.40 -5.23 -15.00
C THR A 80 15.90 -5.49 -14.96
N PHE A 81 16.37 -6.23 -13.97
CA PHE A 81 17.78 -6.63 -13.88
C PHE A 81 18.22 -7.47 -15.10
N LEU A 82 17.41 -8.44 -15.53
CA LEU A 82 17.67 -9.24 -16.73
C LEU A 82 17.72 -8.38 -18.00
N MET A 83 16.82 -7.39 -18.11
CA MET A 83 16.82 -6.43 -19.23
C MET A 83 18.08 -5.58 -19.26
N LEU A 84 18.54 -5.09 -18.10
CA LEU A 84 19.79 -4.32 -17.99
C LEU A 84 21.02 -5.17 -18.30
N ALA A 85 20.99 -6.47 -17.96
CA ALA A 85 22.01 -7.44 -18.31
C ALA A 85 21.99 -7.89 -19.79
N GLY A 86 21.09 -7.32 -20.61
CA GLY A 86 20.98 -7.61 -22.04
C GLY A 86 20.43 -9.00 -22.37
N ARG A 87 19.83 -9.73 -21.42
CA ARG A 87 19.27 -11.06 -21.64
C ARG A 87 17.89 -11.01 -22.30
N ASN A 88 17.62 -11.97 -23.17
CA ASN A 88 16.31 -12.15 -23.79
C ASN A 88 15.30 -12.68 -22.75
N ILE A 89 14.13 -12.05 -22.67
CA ILE A 89 13.05 -12.43 -21.76
C ILE A 89 12.25 -13.57 -22.38
N THR A 90 12.17 -14.70 -21.69
CA THR A 90 11.43 -15.90 -22.09
C THR A 90 9.90 -15.69 -21.99
N LEU A 91 9.13 -16.57 -22.65
CA LEU A 91 7.66 -16.52 -22.56
C LEU A 91 7.16 -16.74 -21.13
N LYS A 92 7.81 -17.60 -20.33
CA LYS A 92 7.49 -17.85 -18.93
C LYS A 92 7.69 -16.61 -18.06
N GLU A 93 8.78 -15.88 -18.28
CA GLU A 93 9.04 -14.61 -17.59
C GLU A 93 8.02 -13.53 -17.99
N ARG A 94 7.61 -13.47 -19.27
CA ARG A 94 6.57 -12.54 -19.73
C ARG A 94 5.21 -12.84 -19.12
N SER A 95 4.84 -14.12 -18.97
CA SER A 95 3.61 -14.50 -18.27
C SER A 95 3.66 -14.10 -16.79
N ALA A 96 4.78 -14.32 -16.12
CA ALA A 96 4.96 -13.88 -14.73
C ALA A 96 4.90 -12.35 -14.58
N MET A 97 5.42 -11.59 -15.55
CA MET A 97 5.28 -10.12 -15.60
C MET A 97 3.82 -9.69 -15.80
N GLN A 98 3.08 -10.37 -16.69
CA GLN A 98 1.67 -10.11 -16.93
C GLN A 98 0.87 -10.22 -15.62
N ASP A 99 1.10 -11.31 -14.87
CA ASP A 99 0.43 -11.52 -13.59
C ASP A 99 0.81 -10.45 -12.56
N ALA A 100 2.10 -10.09 -12.47
CA ALA A 100 2.60 -9.09 -11.52
C ALA A 100 2.02 -7.69 -11.75
N ILE A 101 1.85 -7.28 -13.01
CA ILE A 101 1.34 -5.95 -13.40
C ILE A 101 -0.18 -5.99 -13.60
N SER A 102 -0.81 -7.16 -13.51
CA SER A 102 -2.24 -7.38 -13.83
C SER A 102 -2.59 -6.94 -15.27
N ALA A 103 -1.66 -7.19 -16.22
CA ALA A 103 -1.86 -6.80 -17.61
C ALA A 103 -2.82 -7.76 -18.34
N PRO A 104 -3.68 -7.26 -19.25
CA PRO A 104 -4.69 -8.09 -19.92
C PRO A 104 -4.09 -9.08 -20.94
N ALA A 105 -2.87 -8.87 -21.41
CA ALA A 105 -2.22 -9.74 -22.41
C ALA A 105 -0.70 -9.78 -22.24
N VAL A 106 -0.08 -10.90 -22.63
CA VAL A 106 1.40 -11.08 -22.67
C VAL A 106 2.05 -10.22 -23.74
N GLY A 107 1.31 -9.94 -24.83
CA GLY A 107 1.78 -9.11 -25.93
C GLY A 107 2.06 -7.68 -25.48
N GLY A 108 3.27 -7.16 -25.79
CA GLY A 108 3.65 -5.79 -25.44
C GLY A 108 4.09 -5.57 -23.99
N ILE A 109 4.10 -6.61 -23.15
CA ILE A 109 4.44 -6.49 -21.71
C ILE A 109 5.81 -5.85 -21.46
N VAL A 110 6.82 -6.17 -22.28
CA VAL A 110 8.17 -5.58 -22.18
C VAL A 110 8.16 -4.07 -22.44
N ARG A 111 7.36 -3.62 -23.43
CA ARG A 111 7.19 -2.20 -23.73
C ARG A 111 6.49 -1.49 -22.54
N LEU A 112 5.44 -2.10 -22.00
CA LEU A 112 4.71 -1.59 -20.84
C LEU A 112 5.62 -1.50 -19.62
N THR A 113 6.42 -2.53 -19.32
CA THR A 113 7.37 -2.50 -18.21
C THR A 113 8.41 -1.40 -18.37
N ARG A 114 8.95 -1.20 -19.58
CA ARG A 114 9.88 -0.08 -19.85
C ARG A 114 9.21 1.28 -19.65
N PHE A 115 7.94 1.42 -20.04
CA PHE A 115 7.15 2.62 -19.80
C PHE A 115 6.96 2.85 -18.28
N ILE A 116 6.60 1.81 -17.52
CA ILE A 116 6.45 1.87 -16.06
C ILE A 116 7.76 2.32 -15.41
N LEU A 117 8.88 1.67 -15.72
CA LEU A 117 10.17 2.01 -15.12
C LEU A 117 10.59 3.47 -15.41
N LYS A 118 10.49 3.90 -16.67
CA LYS A 118 10.81 5.29 -17.02
C LYS A 118 9.89 6.29 -16.32
N GLY A 119 8.59 5.98 -16.28
CA GLY A 119 7.60 6.82 -15.60
C GLY A 119 7.85 6.91 -14.09
N THR A 120 8.13 5.78 -13.44
CA THR A 120 8.47 5.72 -12.02
C THR A 120 9.66 6.61 -11.67
N PHE A 121 10.82 6.36 -12.30
CA PHE A 121 12.02 7.17 -12.03
C PHE A 121 11.83 8.65 -12.35
N LEU A 122 11.05 8.98 -13.39
CA LEU A 122 10.74 10.37 -13.71
C LEU A 122 9.89 11.04 -12.62
N VAL A 123 8.84 10.36 -12.14
CA VAL A 123 7.95 10.91 -11.11
C VAL A 123 8.68 11.01 -9.77
N GLU A 124 9.48 10.00 -9.40
CA GLU A 124 10.32 10.04 -8.20
C GLU A 124 11.35 11.18 -8.26
N LEU A 125 12.00 11.40 -9.40
CA LEU A 125 12.93 12.51 -9.60
C LEU A 125 12.23 13.87 -9.46
N LEU A 126 11.08 14.04 -10.11
CA LEU A 126 10.30 15.28 -10.02
C LEU A 126 9.81 15.54 -8.59
N GLY A 127 9.36 14.49 -7.88
CA GLY A 127 8.99 14.58 -6.46
C GLY A 127 10.16 14.96 -5.58
N ALA A 128 11.34 14.35 -5.78
CA ALA A 128 12.55 14.70 -5.05
C ALA A 128 12.96 16.15 -5.29
N LEU A 129 12.96 16.61 -6.54
CA LEU A 129 13.26 17.99 -6.90
C LEU A 129 12.26 18.99 -6.28
N ALA A 130 10.97 18.63 -6.21
CA ALA A 130 9.94 19.48 -5.61
C ALA A 130 10.07 19.57 -4.07
N LEU A 131 10.55 18.50 -3.41
CA LEU A 131 10.77 18.47 -1.95
C LEU A 131 12.09 19.14 -1.53
N LEU A 132 13.07 19.30 -2.44
CA LEU A 132 14.38 19.90 -2.13
C LEU A 132 14.30 21.25 -1.39
N PRO A 133 13.47 22.23 -1.81
CA PRO A 133 13.44 23.54 -1.15
C PRO A 133 13.06 23.45 0.33
N ALA A 134 12.09 22.58 0.68
CA ALA A 134 11.66 22.42 2.06
C ALA A 134 12.73 21.71 2.90
N PHE A 135 13.17 20.53 2.48
CA PHE A 135 14.12 19.75 3.29
C PHE A 135 15.53 20.35 3.32
N CYS A 136 15.99 21.00 2.25
CA CYS A 136 17.29 21.68 2.29
C CYS A 136 17.26 22.96 3.13
N ARG A 137 16.13 23.66 3.21
CA ARG A 137 15.94 24.81 4.13
C ARG A 137 16.19 24.38 5.58
N ASP A 138 15.66 23.21 5.99
CA ASP A 138 15.62 22.81 7.39
C ASP A 138 16.80 21.91 7.78
N TYR A 139 17.37 21.12 6.84
CA TYR A 139 18.43 20.13 7.08
C TYR A 139 19.70 20.33 6.24
N GLY A 140 19.82 21.41 5.48
CA GLY A 140 20.97 21.70 4.63
C GLY A 140 21.23 20.58 3.60
N LEU A 141 22.49 20.15 3.44
CA LEU A 141 22.86 19.11 2.46
C LEU A 141 22.21 17.75 2.72
N ARG A 142 21.91 17.42 3.98
CA ARG A 142 21.17 16.19 4.32
C ARG A 142 19.76 16.19 3.72
N GLY A 143 19.18 17.38 3.52
CA GLY A 143 17.87 17.57 2.87
C GLY A 143 17.80 16.97 1.46
N VAL A 144 18.92 16.89 0.74
CA VAL A 144 18.96 16.23 -0.59
C VAL A 144 18.64 14.75 -0.48
N TRP A 145 19.30 14.03 0.47
CA TRP A 145 19.02 12.63 0.74
C TRP A 145 17.59 12.42 1.21
N MET A 146 17.12 13.29 2.10
CA MET A 146 15.75 13.24 2.62
C MET A 146 14.72 13.44 1.50
N SER A 147 14.94 14.34 0.57
CA SER A 147 14.05 14.57 -0.58
C SER A 147 13.96 13.33 -1.47
N VAL A 148 15.08 12.68 -1.76
CA VAL A 148 15.11 11.44 -2.55
C VAL A 148 14.39 10.31 -1.80
N PHE A 149 14.70 10.12 -0.52
CA PHE A 149 14.12 9.05 0.28
C PHE A 149 12.60 9.19 0.39
N HIS A 150 12.10 10.37 0.75
CA HIS A 150 10.66 10.61 0.90
C HIS A 150 9.92 10.55 -0.43
N SER A 151 10.54 11.01 -1.53
CA SER A 151 9.94 10.90 -2.85
C SER A 151 9.72 9.46 -3.28
N VAL A 152 10.74 8.61 -3.15
CA VAL A 152 10.66 7.18 -3.47
C VAL A 152 9.68 6.47 -2.53
N SER A 153 9.79 6.72 -1.22
CA SER A 153 8.93 6.12 -0.21
C SER A 153 7.45 6.50 -0.42
N ALA A 154 7.16 7.78 -0.72
CA ALA A 154 5.79 8.23 -0.98
C ALA A 154 5.23 7.69 -2.30
N PHE A 155 6.02 7.69 -3.37
CA PHE A 155 5.61 7.13 -4.66
C PHE A 155 5.34 5.63 -4.59
N CYS A 156 6.20 4.90 -3.88
CA CYS A 156 6.01 3.47 -3.63
C CYS A 156 4.89 3.18 -2.62
N ASN A 157 4.30 4.18 -1.99
CA ASN A 157 3.30 4.05 -0.92
C ASN A 157 3.85 3.27 0.29
N ALA A 158 5.08 3.57 0.71
CA ALA A 158 5.79 2.80 1.73
C ALA A 158 5.74 3.38 3.14
N GLY A 159 5.47 4.69 3.29
CA GLY A 159 5.29 5.35 4.59
C GLY A 159 6.54 5.47 5.46
N PHE A 160 7.70 5.07 4.98
CA PHE A 160 8.94 5.25 5.70
C PHE A 160 9.42 6.69 5.63
N ASP A 161 9.77 7.28 6.76
CA ASP A 161 10.42 8.57 6.89
C ASP A 161 11.80 8.44 7.56
N ILE A 162 12.65 9.44 7.37
CA ILE A 162 13.96 9.56 8.01
C ILE A 162 14.11 10.89 8.77
N LEU A 163 12.97 11.42 9.26
CA LEU A 163 12.89 12.63 10.04
C LEU A 163 13.19 12.41 11.52
N GLY A 164 13.10 11.16 11.99
CA GLY A 164 13.33 10.77 13.36
C GLY A 164 14.71 11.18 13.87
N ARG A 165 14.72 11.65 15.12
CA ARG A 165 15.91 12.08 15.88
C ARG A 165 15.84 11.46 17.27
N THR A 166 16.96 11.45 17.99
CA THR A 166 17.05 10.88 19.34
C THR A 166 16.12 11.56 20.36
N ASP A 167 15.78 12.80 20.13
CA ASP A 167 14.86 13.61 20.94
C ASP A 167 13.38 13.54 20.46
N SER A 168 13.14 13.04 19.25
CA SER A 168 11.80 12.87 18.69
C SER A 168 11.78 11.63 17.80
N LEU A 169 11.29 10.52 18.35
CA LEU A 169 11.16 9.24 17.66
C LEU A 169 9.83 9.16 16.92
N TYR A 170 9.84 8.54 15.73
CA TYR A 170 8.66 8.31 14.89
C TYR A 170 7.84 9.56 14.53
N PRO A 171 8.47 10.70 14.15
CA PRO A 171 7.76 11.97 13.97
C PRO A 171 6.88 11.98 12.72
N SER A 172 7.12 11.11 11.75
CA SER A 172 6.54 11.16 10.41
C SER A 172 6.64 12.59 9.82
N LEU A 173 5.58 13.12 9.21
CA LEU A 173 5.56 14.46 8.61
C LEU A 173 4.89 15.51 9.50
N THR A 174 4.75 15.27 10.81
CA THR A 174 4.04 16.20 11.73
C THR A 174 4.68 17.58 11.78
N ALA A 175 6.00 17.69 11.67
CA ALA A 175 6.69 18.96 11.58
C ALA A 175 6.35 19.78 10.32
N TYR A 176 5.78 19.16 9.30
CA TYR A 176 5.38 19.77 8.04
C TYR A 176 3.85 19.82 7.86
N ALA A 177 3.06 19.66 8.94
CA ALA A 177 1.61 19.71 8.89
C ALA A 177 1.06 20.95 8.19
N ALA A 178 1.67 22.12 8.46
CA ALA A 178 1.28 23.41 7.89
C ALA A 178 2.01 23.76 6.58
N ASP A 179 2.96 22.96 6.09
CA ASP A 179 3.70 23.25 4.85
C ASP A 179 2.94 22.72 3.62
N PRO A 180 2.34 23.62 2.78
CA PRO A 180 1.55 23.18 1.63
C PRO A 180 2.38 22.44 0.57
N LEU A 181 3.67 22.82 0.40
CA LEU A 181 4.52 22.21 -0.61
C LEU A 181 4.75 20.73 -0.30
N VAL A 182 5.18 20.43 0.93
CA VAL A 182 5.44 19.04 1.35
C VAL A 182 4.16 18.22 1.30
N ASN A 183 3.04 18.73 1.85
CA ASN A 183 1.76 18.03 1.85
C ASN A 183 1.28 17.71 0.44
N ILE A 184 1.24 18.68 -0.47
CA ILE A 184 0.73 18.51 -1.82
C ILE A 184 1.62 17.54 -2.62
N VAL A 185 2.96 17.69 -2.54
CA VAL A 185 3.88 16.83 -3.29
C VAL A 185 3.77 15.38 -2.81
N ILE A 186 3.75 15.14 -1.49
CA ILE A 186 3.61 13.78 -0.94
C ILE A 186 2.25 13.18 -1.32
N MET A 187 1.14 13.91 -1.17
CA MET A 187 -0.19 13.43 -1.59
C MET A 187 -0.24 13.08 -3.08
N LEU A 188 0.35 13.90 -3.95
CA LEU A 188 0.40 13.64 -5.38
C LEU A 188 1.22 12.38 -5.69
N LEU A 189 2.38 12.19 -5.06
CA LEU A 189 3.20 10.99 -5.22
C LEU A 189 2.43 9.73 -4.83
N ILE A 190 1.74 9.76 -3.67
CA ILE A 190 0.89 8.67 -3.18
C ILE A 190 -0.23 8.33 -4.19
N ILE A 191 -0.96 9.35 -4.65
CA ILE A 191 -2.08 9.14 -5.59
C ILE A 191 -1.55 8.59 -6.91
N VAL A 192 -0.49 9.17 -7.47
CA VAL A 192 0.09 8.75 -8.75
C VAL A 192 0.61 7.32 -8.66
N GLY A 193 1.33 6.95 -7.60
CA GLY A 193 1.76 5.57 -7.34
C GLY A 193 0.60 4.60 -7.20
N GLY A 194 -0.48 5.02 -6.52
CA GLY A 194 -1.63 4.18 -6.16
C GLY A 194 -2.70 3.98 -7.24
N ILE A 195 -2.75 4.79 -8.32
CA ILE A 195 -3.81 4.68 -9.37
C ILE A 195 -3.58 3.56 -10.39
N GLY A 196 -2.40 2.94 -10.39
CA GLY A 196 -2.07 1.79 -11.24
C GLY A 196 -1.49 2.15 -12.61
N PHE A 197 -0.53 1.33 -13.04
CA PHE A 197 0.26 1.59 -14.26
C PHE A 197 -0.55 1.51 -15.55
N LEU A 198 -1.61 0.69 -15.59
CA LEU A 198 -2.53 0.65 -16.75
C LEU A 198 -3.37 1.92 -16.86
N THR A 199 -3.68 2.57 -15.73
CA THR A 199 -4.35 3.87 -15.72
C THR A 199 -3.41 4.96 -16.23
N TRP A 200 -2.10 4.89 -15.91
CA TRP A 200 -1.09 5.78 -16.51
C TRP A 200 -1.03 5.65 -18.03
N ASP A 201 -1.06 4.41 -18.54
CA ASP A 201 -1.07 4.15 -19.98
C ASP A 201 -2.29 4.81 -20.65
N ASP A 202 -3.48 4.70 -20.04
CA ASP A 202 -4.69 5.36 -20.53
C ASP A 202 -4.58 6.90 -20.49
N VAL A 203 -4.05 7.46 -19.41
CA VAL A 203 -3.85 8.91 -19.26
C VAL A 203 -2.87 9.44 -20.30
N CYS A 204 -1.73 8.76 -20.47
CA CYS A 204 -0.71 9.17 -21.44
C CYS A 204 -1.16 9.01 -22.90
N THR A 205 -1.99 7.99 -23.19
CA THR A 205 -2.46 7.69 -24.57
C THR A 205 -3.65 8.56 -24.97
N HIS A 206 -4.59 8.82 -24.08
CA HIS A 206 -5.86 9.45 -24.38
C HIS A 206 -6.00 10.87 -23.79
N GLY A 207 -5.06 11.33 -22.96
CA GLY A 207 -5.11 12.63 -22.31
C GLY A 207 -6.41 12.84 -21.54
N LEU A 208 -7.07 13.97 -21.71
CA LEU A 208 -8.31 14.32 -21.02
C LEU A 208 -9.58 13.64 -21.60
N HIS A 209 -9.45 12.80 -22.61
CA HIS A 209 -10.60 12.12 -23.24
C HIS A 209 -11.07 10.92 -22.41
N LEU A 210 -11.65 11.14 -21.22
CA LEU A 210 -12.09 10.10 -20.28
C LEU A 210 -13.03 9.06 -20.90
N ARG A 211 -13.79 9.41 -21.95
CA ARG A 211 -14.69 8.47 -22.65
C ARG A 211 -13.94 7.32 -23.32
N ARG A 212 -12.67 7.53 -23.73
CA ARG A 212 -11.83 6.53 -24.40
C ARG A 212 -11.09 5.62 -23.44
N TYR A 213 -11.06 5.93 -22.13
CA TYR A 213 -10.40 5.13 -21.13
C TYR A 213 -11.03 3.75 -21.00
N ARG A 214 -10.22 2.76 -20.64
CA ARG A 214 -10.69 1.43 -20.24
C ARG A 214 -11.66 1.55 -19.08
N MET A 215 -12.66 0.64 -19.03
CA MET A 215 -13.63 0.60 -17.93
C MET A 215 -12.93 0.57 -16.56
N GLN A 216 -11.89 -0.27 -16.43
CA GLN A 216 -11.11 -0.38 -15.19
C GLN A 216 -10.52 0.96 -14.75
N SER A 217 -9.92 1.73 -15.66
CA SER A 217 -9.36 3.05 -15.34
C SER A 217 -10.44 4.06 -14.92
N LYS A 218 -11.62 4.01 -15.53
CA LYS A 218 -12.78 4.84 -15.11
C LYS A 218 -13.21 4.49 -13.68
N VAL A 219 -13.33 3.19 -13.36
CA VAL A 219 -13.67 2.71 -12.01
C VAL A 219 -12.63 3.17 -11.00
N ILE A 220 -11.34 3.00 -11.31
CA ILE A 220 -10.24 3.39 -10.42
C ILE A 220 -10.27 4.89 -10.13
N LEU A 221 -10.36 5.73 -11.17
CA LEU A 221 -10.34 7.18 -11.00
C LEU A 221 -11.57 7.69 -10.24
N SER A 222 -12.77 7.20 -10.58
CA SER A 222 -14.00 7.60 -9.88
C SER A 222 -14.02 7.13 -8.43
N ALA A 223 -13.66 5.89 -8.15
CA ALA A 223 -13.60 5.36 -6.79
C ALA A 223 -12.50 6.06 -5.96
N THR A 224 -11.32 6.33 -6.57
CA THR A 224 -10.26 7.11 -5.91
C THR A 224 -10.74 8.52 -5.54
N ALA A 225 -11.39 9.23 -6.44
CA ALA A 225 -11.92 10.55 -6.15
C ALA A 225 -12.95 10.52 -5.01
N LEU A 226 -13.88 9.55 -5.00
CA LEU A 226 -14.86 9.39 -3.93
C LEU A 226 -14.23 9.05 -2.58
N LEU A 227 -13.26 8.13 -2.56
CA LEU A 227 -12.54 7.70 -1.35
C LEU A 227 -11.59 8.78 -0.79
N ILE A 228 -11.27 9.81 -1.56
CA ILE A 228 -10.55 10.97 -1.06
C ILE A 228 -11.53 12.05 -0.59
N THR A 229 -12.52 12.39 -1.42
CA THR A 229 -13.38 13.57 -1.14
C THR A 229 -14.34 13.33 0.02
N ILE A 230 -14.97 12.15 0.11
CA ILE A 230 -15.96 11.89 1.16
C ILE A 230 -15.32 11.88 2.56
N PRO A 231 -14.21 11.12 2.82
CA PRO A 231 -13.55 11.16 4.12
C PRO A 231 -12.89 12.51 4.42
N ALA A 232 -12.34 13.22 3.41
CA ALA A 232 -11.79 14.56 3.63
C ALA A 232 -12.84 15.54 4.16
N VAL A 233 -14.05 15.51 3.61
CA VAL A 233 -15.17 16.34 4.12
C VAL A 233 -15.54 15.94 5.55
N LEU A 234 -15.57 14.64 5.83
CA LEU A 234 -15.86 14.15 7.17
C LEU A 234 -14.81 14.65 8.18
N PHE A 235 -13.52 14.39 7.95
CA PHE A 235 -12.43 14.82 8.83
C PHE A 235 -12.38 16.34 8.98
N TYR A 236 -12.67 17.10 7.90
CA TYR A 236 -12.79 18.54 7.94
C TYR A 236 -13.89 19.02 8.90
N LEU A 237 -14.99 18.31 9.00
CA LEU A 237 -16.11 18.70 9.85
C LEU A 237 -15.98 18.23 11.30
N THR A 238 -15.28 17.10 11.53
CA THR A 238 -15.17 16.46 12.84
C THR A 238 -13.86 16.79 13.56
N ASP A 239 -12.75 16.22 13.13
CA ASP A 239 -11.50 16.17 13.90
C ASP A 239 -10.65 17.44 13.80
N PHE A 240 -10.75 18.17 12.69
CA PHE A 240 -9.90 19.32 12.43
C PHE A 240 -10.64 20.67 12.50
N ALA A 241 -11.78 20.70 13.21
CA ALA A 241 -12.64 21.89 13.30
C ALA A 241 -11.91 23.10 13.95
N ASP A 242 -10.99 22.83 14.87
CA ASP A 242 -10.29 23.87 15.65
C ASP A 242 -9.04 24.42 14.94
N LEU A 243 -8.62 23.79 13.81
CA LEU A 243 -7.46 24.25 13.05
C LEU A 243 -7.79 25.47 12.16
N PRO A 244 -6.80 26.34 11.86
CA PRO A 244 -6.94 27.37 10.85
C PRO A 244 -7.35 26.78 9.49
N VAL A 245 -8.20 27.51 8.73
CA VAL A 245 -8.83 26.97 7.49
C VAL A 245 -7.82 26.36 6.52
N GLY A 246 -6.64 26.94 6.34
CA GLY A 246 -5.60 26.42 5.45
C GLY A 246 -5.03 25.08 5.92
N GLU A 247 -4.65 24.98 7.19
CA GLU A 247 -4.12 23.76 7.80
C GLU A 247 -5.21 22.68 7.90
N ARG A 248 -6.44 23.07 8.23
CA ARG A 248 -7.61 22.20 8.28
C ARG A 248 -7.87 21.50 6.94
N ILE A 249 -7.78 22.24 5.81
CA ILE A 249 -7.92 21.64 4.47
C ILE A 249 -6.78 20.66 4.19
N LEU A 250 -5.53 21.05 4.49
CA LEU A 250 -4.36 20.18 4.26
C LEU A 250 -4.43 18.91 5.10
N ALA A 251 -4.71 19.02 6.40
CA ALA A 251 -4.82 17.87 7.30
C ALA A 251 -5.94 16.93 6.87
N SER A 252 -7.12 17.47 6.52
CA SER A 252 -8.28 16.65 6.09
C SER A 252 -8.01 15.92 4.79
N LEU A 253 -7.39 16.56 3.80
CA LEU A 253 -7.01 15.95 2.54
C LEU A 253 -5.91 14.91 2.76
N PHE A 254 -4.89 15.24 3.55
CA PHE A 254 -3.79 14.33 3.83
C PHE A 254 -4.28 13.08 4.55
N GLN A 255 -5.12 13.24 5.58
CA GLN A 255 -5.70 12.14 6.33
C GLN A 255 -6.65 11.26 5.51
N SER A 256 -7.24 11.78 4.42
CA SER A 256 -8.05 10.96 3.51
C SER A 256 -7.19 10.21 2.46
N VAL A 257 -6.03 10.74 2.10
CA VAL A 257 -5.12 10.15 1.12
C VAL A 257 -4.23 9.07 1.74
N THR A 258 -3.65 9.35 2.92
CA THR A 258 -2.64 8.48 3.53
C THR A 258 -3.12 7.07 3.90
N PRO A 259 -4.37 6.81 4.36
CA PRO A 259 -4.83 5.46 4.66
C PRO A 259 -4.91 4.55 3.42
N ARG A 260 -4.81 5.12 2.23
CA ARG A 260 -4.77 4.36 0.98
C ARG A 260 -3.37 3.83 0.68
N THR A 261 -2.82 3.11 1.68
CA THR A 261 -1.54 2.40 1.67
C THR A 261 -0.29 3.29 1.66
N ALA A 262 -0.34 4.51 2.20
CA ALA A 262 0.82 5.41 2.20
C ALA A 262 1.54 5.49 3.55
N GLY A 263 0.83 5.56 4.67
CA GLY A 263 1.40 5.42 6.01
C GLY A 263 2.00 6.66 6.64
N TYR A 264 2.08 7.77 5.95
CA TYR A 264 2.52 9.03 6.54
C TYR A 264 1.42 9.67 7.38
N ASN A 265 1.78 10.35 8.45
CA ASN A 265 0.86 11.19 9.22
C ASN A 265 1.43 12.60 9.38
N THR A 266 0.53 13.58 9.34
CA THR A 266 0.83 15.00 9.59
C THR A 266 0.17 15.48 10.87
N VAL A 267 -0.68 14.65 11.49
CA VAL A 267 -1.43 14.91 12.71
C VAL A 267 -1.25 13.75 13.66
N ASP A 268 -1.52 13.97 14.96
CA ASP A 268 -1.56 12.89 15.92
C ASP A 268 -2.84 12.07 15.73
N LEU A 269 -2.67 10.79 15.39
CA LEU A 269 -3.78 9.88 15.12
C LEU A 269 -4.51 9.41 16.39
N THR A 270 -3.86 9.56 17.55
CA THR A 270 -4.45 9.19 18.85
C THR A 270 -5.49 10.20 19.33
N GLU A 271 -5.41 11.46 18.84
CA GLU A 271 -6.35 12.52 19.15
C GLU A 271 -7.61 12.48 18.27
N MET A 272 -7.64 11.63 17.23
CA MET A 272 -8.82 11.49 16.36
C MET A 272 -9.96 10.78 17.09
N THR A 273 -11.19 11.18 16.75
CA THR A 273 -12.39 10.55 17.31
C THR A 273 -12.47 9.05 16.92
N ASP A 274 -13.09 8.22 17.77
CA ASP A 274 -13.30 6.79 17.51
C ASP A 274 -14.00 6.55 16.15
N ALA A 275 -14.94 7.42 15.79
CA ALA A 275 -15.64 7.36 14.51
C ALA A 275 -14.68 7.58 13.34
N SER A 276 -13.77 8.54 13.44
CA SER A 276 -12.78 8.83 12.42
C SER A 276 -11.69 7.75 12.35
N GLN A 277 -11.31 7.17 13.48
CA GLN A 277 -10.44 5.99 13.51
C GLN A 277 -11.10 4.79 12.81
N ALA A 278 -12.39 4.55 13.04
CA ALA A 278 -13.15 3.49 12.36
C ALA A 278 -13.24 3.72 10.84
N VAL A 279 -13.49 4.97 10.40
CA VAL A 279 -13.44 5.32 8.98
C VAL A 279 -12.04 5.10 8.40
N THR A 280 -10.99 5.47 9.14
CA THR A 280 -9.60 5.24 8.72
C THR A 280 -9.31 3.74 8.57
N ILE A 281 -9.80 2.86 9.47
CA ILE A 281 -9.71 1.40 9.34
C ILE A 281 -10.35 0.92 8.02
N LEU A 282 -11.54 1.40 7.68
CA LEU A 282 -12.21 1.04 6.42
C LEU A 282 -11.42 1.51 5.19
N LEU A 283 -10.83 2.70 5.26
CA LEU A 283 -9.96 3.21 4.19
C LEU A 283 -8.68 2.38 4.07
N MET A 284 -8.05 1.98 5.17
CA MET A 284 -6.85 1.13 5.20
C MET A 284 -7.10 -0.24 4.57
N LEU A 285 -8.25 -0.85 4.83
CA LEU A 285 -8.64 -2.10 4.18
C LEU A 285 -8.88 -1.94 2.68
N THR A 286 -9.18 -0.71 2.21
CA THR A 286 -9.39 -0.40 0.79
C THR A 286 -8.14 0.23 0.20
N GLY A 287 -7.23 -0.59 -0.28
CA GLY A 287 -5.96 -0.16 -0.85
C GLY A 287 -6.05 0.55 -2.20
N GLY A 288 -4.95 0.57 -2.96
CA GLY A 288 -4.87 1.19 -4.28
C GLY A 288 -5.42 0.34 -5.41
N ALA A 289 -5.08 0.72 -6.64
CA ALA A 289 -5.51 0.04 -7.85
C ALA A 289 -4.73 -1.27 -8.11
N PRO A 290 -5.31 -2.22 -8.86
CA PRO A 290 -4.54 -3.34 -9.41
C PRO A 290 -3.40 -2.85 -10.30
N GLY A 291 -2.22 -3.50 -10.19
CA GLY A 291 -1.03 -3.10 -10.94
C GLY A 291 -0.54 -1.69 -10.56
N SER A 292 -0.53 -1.37 -9.26
CA SER A 292 0.03 -0.16 -8.65
C SER A 292 1.13 -0.52 -7.65
N THR A 293 1.78 0.49 -7.09
CA THR A 293 2.72 0.32 -5.99
C THR A 293 2.04 -0.08 -4.68
N ALA A 294 0.77 0.28 -4.52
CA ALA A 294 -0.05 0.02 -3.34
C ALA A 294 -0.34 -1.47 -3.10
N GLY A 295 -0.40 -1.90 -1.85
CA GLY A 295 -0.81 -3.24 -1.44
C GLY A 295 -2.30 -3.35 -1.09
N GLY A 296 -2.65 -4.21 -0.14
CA GLY A 296 -4.00 -4.36 0.39
C GLY A 296 -5.06 -4.85 -0.59
N MET A 297 -6.32 -4.84 -0.15
CA MET A 297 -7.47 -5.12 -1.02
C MET A 297 -7.66 -4.01 -2.04
N LYS A 298 -7.79 -4.36 -3.32
CA LYS A 298 -7.82 -3.38 -4.39
C LYS A 298 -9.12 -2.57 -4.43
N VAL A 299 -9.01 -1.29 -4.76
CA VAL A 299 -10.17 -0.38 -4.90
C VAL A 299 -11.24 -0.91 -5.86
N THR A 300 -10.83 -1.66 -6.88
CA THR A 300 -11.76 -2.31 -7.81
C THR A 300 -12.59 -3.40 -7.15
N THR A 301 -12.06 -4.10 -6.14
CA THR A 301 -12.80 -5.11 -5.36
C THR A 301 -13.97 -4.46 -4.63
N LEU A 302 -13.73 -3.35 -3.92
CA LEU A 302 -14.78 -2.59 -3.25
C LEU A 302 -15.82 -2.05 -4.26
N ALA A 303 -15.35 -1.48 -5.38
CA ALA A 303 -16.22 -0.93 -6.41
C ALA A 303 -17.15 -2.01 -7.02
N VAL A 304 -16.64 -3.22 -7.26
CA VAL A 304 -17.43 -4.35 -7.75
C VAL A 304 -18.49 -4.77 -6.73
N LEU A 305 -18.13 -4.84 -5.44
CA LEU A 305 -19.06 -5.24 -4.38
C LEU A 305 -20.18 -4.21 -4.18
N ILE A 306 -19.85 -2.91 -4.16
CA ILE A 306 -20.84 -1.83 -4.07
C ILE A 306 -21.77 -1.85 -5.30
N ALA A 307 -21.21 -1.99 -6.50
CA ALA A 307 -22.02 -2.06 -7.71
C ALA A 307 -22.92 -3.30 -7.72
N ASN A 308 -22.47 -4.44 -7.20
CA ASN A 308 -23.29 -5.64 -7.04
C ASN A 308 -24.43 -5.43 -6.05
N ALA A 309 -24.17 -4.79 -4.92
CA ALA A 309 -25.22 -4.46 -3.95
C ALA A 309 -26.28 -3.52 -4.58
N ILE A 310 -25.85 -2.50 -5.33
CA ILE A 310 -26.77 -1.60 -6.04
C ILE A 310 -27.59 -2.34 -7.11
N ALA A 311 -26.95 -3.28 -7.84
CA ALA A 311 -27.64 -4.10 -8.84
C ALA A 311 -28.71 -5.00 -8.19
N ALA A 312 -28.39 -5.63 -7.07
CA ALA A 312 -29.32 -6.44 -6.27
C ALA A 312 -30.50 -5.62 -5.76
N PHE A 313 -30.28 -4.44 -5.17
CA PHE A 313 -31.36 -3.52 -4.73
C PHE A 313 -32.25 -3.07 -5.89
N ARG A 314 -31.67 -2.92 -7.08
CA ARG A 314 -32.42 -2.57 -8.31
C ARG A 314 -33.02 -3.78 -9.03
N ARG A 315 -32.91 -4.99 -8.46
CA ARG A 315 -33.36 -6.27 -9.02
C ARG A 315 -32.88 -6.50 -10.45
N ARG A 316 -31.62 -6.14 -10.74
CA ARG A 316 -30.98 -6.39 -12.04
C ARG A 316 -30.26 -7.73 -12.00
N GLU A 317 -30.45 -8.55 -13.02
CA GLU A 317 -29.76 -9.84 -13.13
C GLU A 317 -28.27 -9.69 -13.43
N ASP A 318 -27.91 -8.66 -14.20
CA ASP A 318 -26.56 -8.41 -14.64
C ASP A 318 -25.90 -7.24 -13.90
N LEU A 319 -24.68 -7.45 -13.46
CA LEU A 319 -23.82 -6.40 -12.94
C LEU A 319 -23.22 -5.60 -14.11
N GLN A 320 -23.50 -4.31 -14.17
CA GLN A 320 -23.02 -3.40 -15.22
C GLN A 320 -22.31 -2.20 -14.61
N LEU A 321 -21.09 -1.90 -15.12
CA LEU A 321 -20.32 -0.71 -14.82
C LEU A 321 -19.92 -0.01 -16.14
N PHE A 322 -20.15 1.29 -16.23
CA PHE A 322 -19.81 2.10 -17.43
C PHE A 322 -20.25 1.45 -18.76
N HIS A 323 -21.48 0.93 -18.81
CA HIS A 323 -22.08 0.25 -19.98
C HIS A 323 -21.37 -1.05 -20.40
N ARG A 324 -20.68 -1.71 -19.46
CA ARG A 324 -20.03 -3.02 -19.63
C ARG A 324 -20.55 -3.99 -18.58
N ARG A 325 -20.82 -5.23 -19.00
CA ARG A 325 -21.22 -6.33 -18.13
C ARG A 325 -19.98 -6.96 -17.49
N LEU A 326 -20.06 -7.29 -16.21
CA LEU A 326 -19.06 -8.04 -15.48
C LEU A 326 -19.47 -9.50 -15.32
N GLU A 327 -18.49 -10.38 -15.26
CA GLU A 327 -18.72 -11.80 -15.00
C GLU A 327 -19.08 -12.05 -13.54
N THR A 328 -19.95 -13.02 -13.28
CA THR A 328 -20.34 -13.45 -11.92
C THR A 328 -19.16 -13.98 -11.11
N SER A 329 -18.17 -14.60 -11.76
CA SER A 329 -16.91 -15.03 -11.17
C SER A 329 -16.15 -13.88 -10.49
N THR A 330 -16.18 -12.68 -11.09
CA THR A 330 -15.54 -11.48 -10.54
C THR A 330 -16.17 -11.05 -9.21
N VAL A 331 -17.50 -11.11 -9.11
CA VAL A 331 -18.22 -10.78 -7.86
C VAL A 331 -17.89 -11.78 -6.76
N ARG A 332 -17.90 -13.08 -7.08
CA ARG A 332 -17.56 -14.15 -6.14
C ARG A 332 -16.14 -14.00 -5.60
N ASN A 333 -15.18 -13.72 -6.49
CA ASN A 333 -13.79 -13.49 -6.09
C ASN A 333 -13.65 -12.23 -5.23
N ALA A 334 -14.38 -11.15 -5.56
CA ALA A 334 -14.37 -9.92 -4.77
C ALA A 334 -14.92 -10.15 -3.35
N ALA A 335 -16.02 -10.91 -3.22
CA ALA A 335 -16.59 -11.27 -1.92
C ALA A 335 -15.63 -12.15 -1.10
N ALA A 336 -14.99 -13.14 -1.72
CA ALA A 336 -14.00 -13.99 -1.06
C ALA A 336 -12.80 -13.19 -0.53
N ILE A 337 -12.29 -12.22 -1.32
CA ILE A 337 -11.21 -11.33 -0.91
C ILE A 337 -11.64 -10.51 0.31
N LEU A 338 -12.81 -9.87 0.27
CA LEU A 338 -13.30 -9.05 1.38
C LEU A 338 -13.42 -9.87 2.68
N LEU A 339 -14.05 -11.04 2.62
CA LEU A 339 -14.21 -11.93 3.79
C LEU A 339 -12.86 -12.35 4.36
N LEU A 340 -11.89 -12.63 3.49
CA LEU A 340 -10.56 -13.03 3.91
C LEU A 340 -9.80 -11.89 4.61
N TYR A 341 -9.83 -10.68 4.03
CA TYR A 341 -9.19 -9.51 4.65
C TYR A 341 -9.84 -9.18 6.00
N LEU A 342 -11.16 -9.15 6.09
CA LEU A 342 -11.88 -8.94 7.35
C LEU A 342 -11.54 -10.03 8.37
N GLY A 343 -11.63 -11.31 7.96
CA GLY A 343 -11.35 -12.44 8.85
C GLY A 343 -9.94 -12.40 9.43
N LEU A 344 -8.92 -12.17 8.60
CA LEU A 344 -7.53 -12.10 9.05
C LEU A 344 -7.27 -10.87 9.95
N THR A 345 -7.83 -9.71 9.60
CA THR A 345 -7.69 -8.50 10.41
C THR A 345 -8.32 -8.68 11.79
N PHE A 346 -9.57 -9.18 11.86
CA PHE A 346 -10.24 -9.41 13.15
C PHE A 346 -9.57 -10.52 13.96
N ALA A 347 -9.18 -11.62 13.34
CA ALA A 347 -8.47 -12.71 14.02
C ALA A 347 -7.13 -12.23 14.59
N GLY A 348 -6.33 -11.50 13.79
CA GLY A 348 -5.07 -10.92 14.25
C GLY A 348 -5.27 -9.95 15.42
N ALA A 349 -6.26 -9.05 15.32
CA ALA A 349 -6.58 -8.09 16.36
C ALA A 349 -7.01 -8.78 17.67
N ALA A 350 -7.86 -9.81 17.59
CA ALA A 350 -8.30 -10.56 18.77
C ALA A 350 -7.13 -11.26 19.48
N VAL A 351 -6.21 -11.87 18.71
CA VAL A 351 -5.03 -12.52 19.29
C VAL A 351 -4.09 -11.49 19.94
N ILE A 352 -3.80 -10.38 19.26
CA ILE A 352 -2.94 -9.31 19.81
C ILE A 352 -3.58 -8.69 21.05
N SER A 353 -4.89 -8.35 21.00
CA SER A 353 -5.62 -7.78 22.12
C SER A 353 -5.57 -8.68 23.37
N THR A 354 -5.69 -10.00 23.16
CA THR A 354 -5.63 -10.98 24.26
C THR A 354 -4.21 -11.16 24.78
N ALA A 355 -3.20 -11.18 23.90
CA ALA A 355 -1.82 -11.42 24.28
C ALA A 355 -1.17 -10.22 24.97
N GLU A 356 -1.53 -9.00 24.60
CA GLU A 356 -0.93 -7.74 25.10
C GLU A 356 -1.86 -7.00 26.06
N GLU A 357 -3.06 -7.52 26.33
CA GLU A 357 -4.09 -6.87 27.18
C GLU A 357 -4.47 -5.45 26.73
N LEU A 358 -4.47 -5.22 25.40
CA LEU A 358 -4.73 -3.93 24.77
C LEU A 358 -6.19 -3.80 24.29
N PRO A 359 -6.72 -2.56 24.15
CA PRO A 359 -8.06 -2.33 23.60
C PRO A 359 -8.18 -2.89 22.16
N LEU A 360 -9.26 -3.62 21.90
CA LEU A 360 -9.50 -4.27 20.59
C LEU A 360 -9.51 -3.26 19.44
N GLY A 361 -10.05 -2.05 19.65
CA GLY A 361 -10.09 -0.99 18.62
C GLY A 361 -8.70 -0.58 18.14
N ALA A 362 -7.76 -0.40 19.07
CA ALA A 362 -6.39 -0.08 18.76
C ALA A 362 -5.66 -1.25 18.06
N CYS A 363 -5.90 -2.50 18.49
CA CYS A 363 -5.38 -3.69 17.82
C CYS A 363 -5.95 -3.87 16.40
N LEU A 364 -7.24 -3.52 16.18
CA LEU A 364 -7.86 -3.51 14.85
C LEU A 364 -7.21 -2.46 13.95
N TYR A 365 -6.84 -1.31 14.48
CA TYR A 365 -6.16 -0.27 13.72
C TYR A 365 -4.80 -0.77 13.21
N GLU A 366 -3.97 -1.37 14.08
CA GLU A 366 -2.66 -1.94 13.73
C GLU A 366 -2.77 -3.09 12.73
N THR A 367 -3.70 -4.03 12.96
CA THR A 367 -3.88 -5.18 12.06
C THR A 367 -4.48 -4.81 10.71
N ALA A 368 -5.39 -3.83 10.66
CA ALA A 368 -5.91 -3.26 9.42
C ALA A 368 -4.79 -2.54 8.64
N SER A 369 -3.93 -1.79 9.34
CA SER A 369 -2.75 -1.15 8.76
C SER A 369 -1.79 -2.18 8.19
N ALA A 370 -1.50 -3.26 8.91
CA ALA A 370 -0.63 -4.34 8.45
C ALA A 370 -1.22 -5.10 7.25
N ALA A 371 -2.48 -5.55 7.34
CA ALA A 371 -3.17 -6.29 6.28
C ALA A 371 -3.41 -5.42 5.03
N GLY A 372 -3.73 -4.14 5.23
CA GLY A 372 -3.84 -3.13 4.16
C GLY A 372 -2.50 -2.69 3.59
N THR A 373 -1.38 -3.05 4.24
CA THR A 373 -0.03 -2.53 3.94
C THR A 373 0.00 -0.99 3.91
N VAL A 374 -0.46 -0.36 4.99
CA VAL A 374 -0.66 1.10 5.06
C VAL A 374 0.44 1.81 5.82
N GLY A 375 0.79 1.32 7.03
CA GLY A 375 1.84 1.91 7.85
C GLY A 375 1.39 2.90 8.92
N LEU A 376 0.11 3.28 8.96
CA LEU A 376 -0.42 4.09 10.04
C LEU A 376 -0.49 3.28 11.33
N THR A 377 -0.13 3.89 12.44
CA THR A 377 -0.13 3.29 13.79
C THR A 377 -0.65 4.28 14.81
N LEU A 378 -1.28 3.77 15.86
CA LEU A 378 -1.59 4.54 17.07
C LEU A 378 -0.43 4.51 18.09
N GLY A 379 0.80 4.20 17.62
CA GLY A 379 2.00 4.14 18.44
C GLY A 379 2.21 2.80 19.15
N LEU A 380 1.41 1.77 18.85
CA LEU A 380 1.53 0.46 19.49
C LEU A 380 2.62 -0.41 18.90
N THR A 381 2.86 -0.36 17.59
CA THR A 381 3.78 -1.28 16.87
C THR A 381 5.15 -1.43 17.55
N PRO A 382 5.86 -0.36 17.99
CA PRO A 382 7.17 -0.50 18.63
C PRO A 382 7.12 -1.15 20.01
N GLN A 383 5.94 -1.14 20.66
CA GLN A 383 5.76 -1.64 22.04
C GLN A 383 5.27 -3.09 22.08
N LEU A 384 4.83 -3.64 20.94
CA LEU A 384 4.28 -4.99 20.85
C LEU A 384 5.36 -6.05 21.08
N GLY A 385 4.98 -7.15 21.71
CA GLY A 385 5.84 -8.32 21.88
C GLY A 385 6.13 -9.05 20.56
N VAL A 386 7.14 -9.93 20.57
CA VAL A 386 7.62 -10.67 19.37
C VAL A 386 6.50 -11.48 18.71
N MET A 387 5.58 -12.06 19.50
CA MET A 387 4.44 -12.80 18.96
C MET A 387 3.52 -11.89 18.14
N SER A 388 3.13 -10.75 18.69
CA SER A 388 2.27 -9.76 18.04
C SER A 388 2.93 -9.15 16.81
N GLN A 389 4.22 -8.83 16.87
CA GLN A 389 5.01 -8.41 15.71
C GLN A 389 5.05 -9.48 14.61
N SER A 390 5.15 -10.77 14.98
CA SER A 390 5.12 -11.88 14.00
C SER A 390 3.77 -11.97 13.29
N ILE A 391 2.67 -11.72 13.99
CA ILE A 391 1.32 -11.64 13.38
C ILE A 391 1.27 -10.50 12.37
N LEU A 392 1.78 -9.31 12.73
CA LEU A 392 1.83 -8.18 11.81
C LEU A 392 2.71 -8.48 10.58
N ILE A 393 3.86 -9.16 10.73
CA ILE A 393 4.70 -9.62 9.61
C ILE A 393 3.89 -10.49 8.64
N LEU A 394 3.14 -11.46 9.15
CA LEU A 394 2.30 -12.33 8.33
C LEU A 394 1.18 -11.56 7.62
N LEU A 395 0.53 -10.61 8.30
CA LEU A 395 -0.51 -9.76 7.71
C LEU A 395 0.06 -8.84 6.61
N MET A 396 1.22 -8.21 6.84
CA MET A 396 1.91 -7.39 5.83
C MET A 396 2.27 -8.22 4.58
N TYR A 397 2.81 -9.40 4.78
CA TYR A 397 3.16 -10.32 3.70
C TYR A 397 1.91 -10.75 2.90
N PHE A 398 0.82 -11.11 3.60
CA PHE A 398 -0.47 -11.43 3.01
C PHE A 398 -1.02 -10.26 2.18
N GLY A 399 -1.02 -9.05 2.76
CA GLY A 399 -1.49 -7.83 2.10
C GLY A 399 -0.73 -7.51 0.81
N ARG A 400 0.57 -7.80 0.77
CA ARG A 400 1.42 -7.52 -0.39
C ARG A 400 1.33 -8.57 -1.50
N VAL A 401 1.40 -9.85 -1.15
CA VAL A 401 1.35 -10.95 -2.13
C VAL A 401 -0.03 -11.05 -2.79
N GLY A 402 -1.07 -10.66 -2.07
CA GLY A 402 -2.47 -10.70 -2.50
C GLY A 402 -3.18 -11.98 -2.09
N GLY A 403 -4.34 -11.84 -1.44
CA GLY A 403 -5.09 -12.93 -0.84
C GLY A 403 -5.44 -14.07 -1.79
N LEU A 404 -5.90 -13.75 -3.01
CA LEU A 404 -6.23 -14.80 -4.00
C LEU A 404 -5.00 -15.61 -4.43
N THR A 405 -3.84 -14.98 -4.58
CA THR A 405 -2.61 -15.68 -4.97
C THR A 405 -2.20 -16.70 -3.91
N LEU A 406 -2.32 -16.36 -2.63
CA LEU A 406 -2.03 -17.27 -1.52
C LEU A 406 -3.06 -18.39 -1.41
N ILE A 407 -4.36 -18.07 -1.57
CA ILE A 407 -5.43 -19.09 -1.55
C ILE A 407 -5.25 -20.09 -2.68
N TYR A 408 -5.05 -19.62 -3.92
CA TYR A 408 -4.83 -20.51 -5.05
C TYR A 408 -3.57 -21.37 -4.87
N ALA A 409 -2.50 -20.83 -4.28
CA ALA A 409 -1.32 -21.61 -3.98
C ALA A 409 -1.55 -22.67 -2.90
N ALA A 410 -2.39 -22.40 -1.90
CA ALA A 410 -2.70 -23.32 -0.81
C ALA A 410 -3.72 -24.40 -1.21
N PHE A 411 -4.70 -24.05 -2.07
CA PHE A 411 -5.81 -24.93 -2.46
C PHE A 411 -5.76 -25.37 -3.93
N SER A 412 -4.61 -25.30 -4.60
CA SER A 412 -4.45 -25.78 -5.98
C SER A 412 -4.46 -27.31 -6.10
N GLY A 413 -5.46 -27.97 -5.53
CA GLY A 413 -5.83 -29.35 -5.82
C GLY A 413 -6.70 -29.39 -7.07
N HIS A 414 -6.35 -30.26 -8.03
CA HIS A 414 -7.14 -30.48 -9.23
C HIS A 414 -8.39 -31.30 -8.90
N ASP A 415 -9.43 -30.66 -8.39
CA ASP A 415 -10.76 -31.26 -8.40
C ASP A 415 -11.41 -30.98 -9.75
N LEU A 416 -11.08 -31.83 -10.74
CA LEU A 416 -11.88 -31.96 -11.96
C LEU A 416 -13.18 -32.66 -11.59
N THR A 417 -14.12 -31.98 -10.98
CA THR A 417 -15.47 -32.48 -10.78
C THR A 417 -16.21 -32.46 -12.12
N TYR A 418 -16.24 -33.60 -12.77
CA TYR A 418 -17.00 -33.81 -14.03
C TYR A 418 -18.52 -33.82 -13.83
N ALA A 419 -19.00 -33.89 -12.57
CA ALA A 419 -20.41 -33.89 -12.21
C ALA A 419 -20.76 -32.69 -11.34
N ARG A 420 -21.95 -32.10 -11.58
CA ARG A 420 -22.51 -31.05 -10.73
C ARG A 420 -23.52 -31.65 -9.78
N TYR A 421 -23.48 -31.24 -8.52
CA TYR A 421 -24.52 -31.59 -7.57
C TYR A 421 -25.86 -30.96 -7.95
N PRO A 422 -27.02 -31.59 -7.58
CA PRO A 422 -28.34 -30.99 -7.76
C PRO A 422 -28.41 -29.62 -7.08
N GLN A 423 -29.14 -28.69 -7.69
CA GLN A 423 -29.35 -27.36 -7.11
C GLN A 423 -30.47 -27.42 -6.08
N GLU A 424 -30.20 -26.90 -4.89
CA GLU A 424 -31.19 -26.68 -3.85
C GLU A 424 -31.23 -25.17 -3.49
N LYS A 425 -32.41 -24.67 -3.16
CA LYS A 425 -32.61 -23.27 -2.81
C LYS A 425 -32.36 -23.06 -1.33
N ILE A 426 -31.48 -22.11 -1.00
CA ILE A 426 -31.27 -21.59 0.33
C ILE A 426 -31.81 -20.14 0.39
N THR A 427 -32.54 -19.80 1.42
CA THR A 427 -33.06 -18.44 1.61
C THR A 427 -31.96 -17.59 2.21
N VAL A 428 -31.67 -16.46 1.55
CA VAL A 428 -30.71 -15.47 2.02
C VAL A 428 -31.49 -14.21 2.33
N GLY A 429 -31.59 -13.82 3.58
CA GLY A 429 -32.10 -12.62 4.23
C GLY A 429 -33.19 -11.81 3.61
#